data_0b08dacc46d4903c7f0a98e944d22ff8
#
_entry.id   0b08dacc46d4903c7f0a98e944d22ff8
#
_cell.length_a   1.000
_cell.length_b   1.000
_cell.length_c   1.000
_cell.angle_alpha   90.00
_cell.angle_beta   90.00
_cell.angle_gamma   90.00
#
_symmetry.space_group_name_H-M   'P 1'
#
loop_
_entity.id
_entity.type
_entity.pdbx_description
1 polymer ?
#
loop_
_entity_poly.entity_id
_entity_poly.type
_entity_poly.pdbx_seq_one_letter_code
_entity_poly.pdbx_strand_id
1 'polypeptide(L)'
;MNRTLLKRMIVTSVIAVLGVSTSFAALVMERDQSVDTAPSVGMYRFEVPVELQGTYNSAGVANLTASMEKEPNTLSMNVAHVKGNPSESYVVEIYKDLAAIEAHRKSDHYQAFVNEVGSKLTNRKMYDVQSVLLFEKKDALSIINDGKAVVTLTEFTVDSNEIDTVQRQYQLDMERAVRDDAGYKAGYVLRERNAKNRWYVIQIYSDQAALTKHLNSPGYRFMMSQIQGSLQGVTTKVLDGDILVNHGGQSFVRP
;
A
#
# COMPACT_ATOMS: atom_id res chain seq x y z
N MET A 1 0.74 47.66 28.57
CA MET A 1 0.33 46.33 29.08
C MET A 1 -0.99 45.95 28.42
N ASN A 2 -0.96 45.29 27.28
CA ASN A 2 -2.17 44.75 26.65
C ASN A 2 -1.85 43.36 26.08
N ARG A 3 -2.43 42.36 26.71
CA ARG A 3 -2.38 40.96 26.26
C ARG A 3 -3.51 40.73 25.26
N THR A 4 -3.19 40.52 24.01
CA THR A 4 -4.15 40.12 22.99
C THR A 4 -4.33 38.62 23.03
N LEU A 5 -5.49 38.18 23.51
CA LEU A 5 -5.93 36.78 23.47
C LEU A 5 -6.32 36.44 22.04
N LEU A 6 -5.63 35.46 21.46
CA LEU A 6 -5.99 34.83 20.18
C LEU A 6 -7.13 33.83 20.44
N LYS A 7 -8.35 34.20 20.07
CA LYS A 7 -9.52 33.30 20.12
C LYS A 7 -9.38 32.22 19.07
N ARG A 8 -9.26 30.96 19.52
CA ARG A 8 -9.45 29.80 18.67
C ARG A 8 -10.94 29.69 18.30
N MET A 9 -11.27 29.85 17.04
CA MET A 9 -12.60 29.51 16.53
C MET A 9 -12.68 27.99 16.36
N ILE A 10 -13.45 27.34 17.21
CA ILE A 10 -13.89 25.96 17.03
C ILE A 10 -15.09 26.03 16.09
N VAL A 11 -14.92 25.59 14.84
CA VAL A 11 -16.05 25.39 13.94
C VAL A 11 -16.58 23.98 14.20
N THR A 12 -17.64 23.90 14.98
CA THR A 12 -18.40 22.67 15.22
C THR A 12 -19.36 22.48 14.05
N SER A 13 -19.00 21.64 13.08
CA SER A 13 -19.93 21.21 12.02
C SER A 13 -20.82 20.11 12.56
N VAL A 14 -22.09 20.44 12.82
CA VAL A 14 -23.16 19.49 13.10
C VAL A 14 -23.47 18.74 11.83
N ILE A 15 -23.11 17.45 11.75
CA ILE A 15 -23.54 16.56 10.68
C ILE A 15 -24.85 15.91 11.12
N ALA A 16 -25.93 16.28 10.43
CA ALA A 16 -27.22 15.64 10.57
C ALA A 16 -27.18 14.20 10.03
N VAL A 17 -27.54 13.25 10.89
CA VAL A 17 -27.64 11.83 10.54
C VAL A 17 -28.93 11.62 9.75
N LEU A 18 -28.85 11.30 8.48
CA LEU A 18 -29.91 10.69 7.71
C LEU A 18 -29.37 9.48 6.94
N GLY A 19 -29.91 8.30 7.31
CA GLY A 19 -30.08 7.12 6.46
C GLY A 19 -28.84 6.41 5.94
N VAL A 20 -28.39 5.43 6.67
CA VAL A 20 -27.75 4.15 6.27
C VAL A 20 -27.41 3.99 4.77
N SER A 21 -26.27 4.52 4.38
CA SER A 21 -25.36 3.90 3.44
C SER A 21 -23.97 4.14 3.99
N THR A 22 -23.36 3.12 4.61
CA THR A 22 -21.96 3.17 5.02
C THR A 22 -21.10 3.24 3.77
N SER A 23 -21.05 4.43 3.17
CA SER A 23 -20.20 4.72 2.02
C SER A 23 -18.75 4.55 2.43
N PHE A 24 -17.94 4.03 1.52
CA PHE A 24 -16.47 3.97 1.59
C PHE A 24 -15.83 5.32 2.00
N ALA A 25 -16.56 6.41 1.84
CA ALA A 25 -16.14 7.78 2.14
C ALA A 25 -16.12 8.14 3.63
N ALA A 26 -16.76 7.37 4.50
CA ALA A 26 -16.98 7.80 5.90
C ALA A 26 -15.85 7.42 6.88
N LEU A 27 -14.77 6.78 6.43
CA LEU A 27 -13.62 6.45 7.27
C LEU A 27 -12.41 7.35 6.97
N VAL A 28 -12.64 8.64 6.78
CA VAL A 28 -11.53 9.61 6.80
C VAL A 28 -11.30 9.96 8.27
N MET A 29 -10.30 9.34 8.89
CA MET A 29 -9.72 9.87 10.11
C MET A 29 -9.22 11.29 9.83
N GLU A 30 -9.59 12.28 10.65
CA GLU A 30 -8.95 13.58 10.64
C GLU A 30 -7.44 13.37 10.85
N ARG A 31 -6.68 13.47 9.77
CA ARG A 31 -5.22 13.41 9.85
C ARG A 31 -4.71 14.75 10.34
N ASP A 32 -3.85 14.71 11.35
CA ASP A 32 -3.04 15.87 11.73
C ASP A 32 -2.29 16.36 10.48
N GLN A 33 -2.60 17.56 10.04
CA GLN A 33 -2.05 18.18 8.83
C GLN A 33 -0.67 18.82 9.07
N SER A 34 0.16 18.21 9.89
CA SER A 34 1.59 18.52 9.81
C SER A 34 2.05 18.13 8.39
N VAL A 35 2.74 19.04 7.72
CA VAL A 35 3.12 18.89 6.30
C VAL A 35 4.08 17.71 6.15
N ASP A 36 3.51 16.49 6.13
CA ASP A 36 4.27 15.28 5.76
C ASP A 36 4.38 15.29 4.23
N THR A 37 5.55 15.63 3.72
CA THR A 37 5.85 15.64 2.28
C THR A 37 6.07 14.23 1.71
N ALA A 38 6.01 13.20 2.56
CA ALA A 38 6.16 11.82 2.14
C ALA A 38 4.95 11.33 1.32
N PRO A 39 5.17 10.40 0.38
CA PRO A 39 4.09 9.76 -0.36
C PRO A 39 3.03 9.17 0.57
N SER A 40 1.77 9.45 0.27
CA SER A 40 0.62 8.94 1.01
C SER A 40 0.29 7.53 0.56
N VAL A 41 -0.15 6.68 1.49
CA VAL A 41 -0.45 5.27 1.22
C VAL A 41 -1.87 4.94 1.67
N GLY A 42 -2.60 4.22 0.81
CA GLY A 42 -3.78 3.44 1.14
C GLY A 42 -3.42 1.96 1.16
N MET A 43 -3.74 1.26 2.26
CA MET A 43 -3.60 -0.20 2.34
C MET A 43 -4.91 -0.79 2.86
N TYR A 44 -5.46 -1.75 2.10
CA TYR A 44 -6.77 -2.33 2.39
C TYR A 44 -6.72 -3.85 2.27
N ARG A 45 -7.59 -4.50 3.02
CA ARG A 45 -7.95 -5.91 2.88
C ARG A 45 -9.45 -6.02 2.72
N PHE A 46 -9.89 -6.86 1.78
CA PHE A 46 -11.30 -7.15 1.54
C PHE A 46 -11.52 -8.66 1.46
N GLU A 47 -12.74 -9.08 1.77
CA GLU A 47 -13.27 -10.34 1.29
C GLU A 47 -14.17 -10.06 0.08
N VAL A 48 -13.84 -10.70 -1.04
CA VAL A 48 -14.54 -10.62 -2.31
C VAL A 48 -15.39 -11.89 -2.44
N PRO A 49 -16.73 -11.80 -2.39
CA PRO A 49 -17.60 -12.95 -2.62
C PRO A 49 -17.30 -13.64 -3.96
N VAL A 50 -17.39 -14.97 -3.99
CA VAL A 50 -17.00 -15.78 -5.16
C VAL A 50 -17.74 -15.31 -6.43
N GLU A 51 -19.02 -15.05 -6.32
CA GLU A 51 -19.89 -14.57 -7.41
C GLU A 51 -19.51 -13.15 -7.90
N LEU A 52 -18.73 -12.41 -7.09
CA LEU A 52 -18.34 -11.04 -7.41
C LEU A 52 -16.90 -10.95 -7.99
N GLN A 53 -16.10 -12.01 -7.92
CA GLN A 53 -14.67 -11.96 -8.26
C GLN A 53 -14.41 -11.46 -9.68
N GLY A 54 -15.20 -11.95 -10.67
CA GLY A 54 -15.05 -11.50 -12.05
C GLY A 54 -15.36 -10.01 -12.23
N THR A 55 -16.45 -9.53 -11.60
CA THR A 55 -16.82 -8.11 -11.63
C THR A 55 -15.81 -7.24 -10.89
N TYR A 56 -15.34 -7.69 -9.72
CA TYR A 56 -14.30 -7.01 -8.94
C TYR A 56 -13.02 -6.84 -9.74
N ASN A 57 -12.58 -7.90 -10.42
CA ASN A 57 -11.38 -7.85 -11.26
C ASN A 57 -11.57 -6.88 -12.43
N SER A 58 -12.67 -6.99 -13.19
CA SER A 58 -12.93 -6.12 -14.35
C SER A 58 -13.06 -4.64 -13.95
N ALA A 59 -13.79 -4.35 -12.88
CA ALA A 59 -13.94 -3.00 -12.36
C ALA A 59 -12.61 -2.46 -11.82
N GLY A 60 -11.82 -3.32 -11.17
CA GLY A 60 -10.46 -3.00 -10.71
C GLY A 60 -9.53 -2.64 -11.85
N VAL A 61 -9.48 -3.46 -12.90
CA VAL A 61 -8.69 -3.16 -14.11
C VAL A 61 -9.06 -1.80 -14.69
N ALA A 62 -10.36 -1.54 -14.87
CA ALA A 62 -10.82 -0.27 -15.43
C ALA A 62 -10.42 0.92 -14.55
N ASN A 63 -10.59 0.81 -13.22
CA ASN A 63 -10.23 1.86 -12.29
C ASN A 63 -8.72 2.11 -12.28
N LEU A 64 -7.90 1.09 -12.05
CA LEU A 64 -6.45 1.23 -11.86
C LEU A 64 -5.74 1.67 -13.14
N THR A 65 -6.17 1.16 -14.30
CA THR A 65 -5.62 1.59 -15.60
C THR A 65 -5.93 3.06 -15.87
N ALA A 66 -7.20 3.47 -15.65
CA ALA A 66 -7.59 4.87 -15.82
C ALA A 66 -6.86 5.82 -14.84
N SER A 67 -6.58 5.36 -13.61
CA SER A 67 -5.80 6.13 -12.64
C SER A 67 -4.38 6.36 -13.13
N MET A 68 -3.70 5.32 -13.63
CA MET A 68 -2.36 5.49 -14.19
C MET A 68 -2.33 6.43 -15.41
N GLU A 69 -3.35 6.39 -16.25
CA GLU A 69 -3.43 7.22 -17.46
C GLU A 69 -3.77 8.69 -17.17
N LYS A 70 -4.63 8.95 -16.18
CA LYS A 70 -5.28 10.27 -16.00
C LYS A 70 -4.82 11.01 -14.75
N GLU A 71 -4.18 10.32 -13.81
CA GLU A 71 -3.84 10.86 -12.50
C GLU A 71 -2.32 10.83 -12.26
N PRO A 72 -1.56 11.84 -12.71
CA PRO A 72 -0.10 11.82 -12.63
C PRO A 72 0.45 11.83 -11.18
N ASN A 73 -0.39 12.12 -10.20
CA ASN A 73 -0.04 12.09 -8.78
C ASN A 73 -0.46 10.78 -8.09
N THR A 74 -1.08 9.83 -8.80
CA THR A 74 -1.27 8.44 -8.37
C THR A 74 -0.05 7.66 -8.83
N LEU A 75 0.83 7.27 -7.91
CA LEU A 75 2.17 6.76 -8.21
C LEU A 75 2.17 5.25 -8.49
N SER A 76 1.40 4.49 -7.70
CA SER A 76 1.33 3.03 -7.83
C SER A 76 0.01 2.51 -7.29
N MET A 77 -0.54 1.49 -7.94
CA MET A 77 -1.75 0.78 -7.51
C MET A 77 -1.58 -0.72 -7.69
N ASN A 78 -1.80 -1.48 -6.61
CA ASN A 78 -1.53 -2.91 -6.61
C ASN A 78 -2.69 -3.66 -5.97
N VAL A 79 -3.23 -4.64 -6.68
CA VAL A 79 -4.24 -5.58 -6.21
C VAL A 79 -3.68 -6.99 -6.33
N ALA A 80 -3.78 -7.75 -5.24
CA ALA A 80 -3.35 -9.13 -5.20
C ALA A 80 -4.24 -9.92 -4.23
N HIS A 81 -4.50 -11.20 -4.50
CA HIS A 81 -5.25 -12.07 -3.60
C HIS A 81 -4.36 -13.13 -2.96
N VAL A 82 -4.78 -13.64 -1.82
CA VAL A 82 -4.02 -14.69 -1.11
C VAL A 82 -3.98 -15.96 -1.96
N LYS A 83 -2.78 -16.46 -2.20
CA LYS A 83 -2.57 -17.71 -2.95
C LYS A 83 -3.37 -18.86 -2.33
N GLY A 84 -4.23 -19.47 -3.16
CA GLY A 84 -5.15 -20.52 -2.71
C GLY A 84 -6.42 -20.02 -1.99
N ASN A 85 -6.60 -18.71 -1.82
CA ASN A 85 -7.83 -18.11 -1.29
C ASN A 85 -8.18 -16.82 -2.07
N PRO A 86 -8.75 -16.92 -3.28
CA PRO A 86 -9.02 -15.77 -4.13
C PRO A 86 -10.07 -14.80 -3.56
N SER A 87 -10.77 -15.19 -2.50
CA SER A 87 -11.70 -14.28 -1.81
C SER A 87 -10.98 -13.25 -0.92
N GLU A 88 -9.77 -13.51 -0.44
CA GLU A 88 -9.03 -12.55 0.39
C GLU A 88 -8.12 -11.69 -0.48
N SER A 89 -8.52 -10.44 -0.71
CA SER A 89 -7.81 -9.48 -1.56
C SER A 89 -7.16 -8.37 -0.75
N TYR A 90 -5.95 -7.99 -1.14
CA TYR A 90 -5.20 -6.85 -0.64
C TYR A 90 -5.03 -5.80 -1.73
N VAL A 91 -5.18 -4.54 -1.33
CA VAL A 91 -4.97 -3.38 -2.20
C VAL A 91 -3.93 -2.47 -1.54
N VAL A 92 -2.91 -2.07 -2.29
CA VAL A 92 -1.90 -1.09 -1.85
C VAL A 92 -1.79 -0.01 -2.91
N GLU A 93 -2.10 1.21 -2.51
CA GLU A 93 -2.12 2.39 -3.36
C GLU A 93 -1.11 3.41 -2.84
N ILE A 94 -0.32 3.99 -3.72
CA ILE A 94 0.68 4.99 -3.37
C ILE A 94 0.39 6.25 -4.17
N TYR A 95 0.31 7.36 -3.47
CA TYR A 95 0.00 8.68 -4.00
C TYR A 95 1.08 9.67 -3.61
N LYS A 96 1.27 10.70 -4.42
CA LYS A 96 2.18 11.79 -4.11
C LYS A 96 1.89 12.42 -2.74
N ASP A 97 0.61 12.67 -2.46
CA ASP A 97 0.15 13.36 -1.25
C ASP A 97 -1.34 13.05 -0.97
N LEU A 98 -1.88 13.63 0.10
CA LEU A 98 -3.30 13.49 0.45
C LEU A 98 -4.24 14.12 -0.58
N ALA A 99 -3.83 15.19 -1.25
CA ALA A 99 -4.66 15.83 -2.27
C ALA A 99 -4.85 14.90 -3.49
N ALA A 100 -3.84 14.10 -3.82
CA ALA A 100 -3.94 13.08 -4.86
C ALA A 100 -4.95 11.98 -4.49
N ILE A 101 -4.98 11.52 -3.23
CA ILE A 101 -6.00 10.58 -2.73
C ILE A 101 -7.40 11.18 -2.90
N GLU A 102 -7.59 12.44 -2.52
CA GLU A 102 -8.88 13.12 -2.63
C GLU A 102 -9.31 13.32 -4.10
N ALA A 103 -8.36 13.59 -4.99
CA ALA A 103 -8.61 13.68 -6.43
C ALA A 103 -9.04 12.33 -6.99
N HIS A 104 -8.30 11.25 -6.68
CA HIS A 104 -8.64 9.88 -7.08
C HIS A 104 -10.06 9.49 -6.63
N ARG A 105 -10.38 9.71 -5.37
CA ARG A 105 -11.72 9.39 -4.82
C ARG A 105 -12.87 10.11 -5.50
N LYS A 106 -12.62 11.26 -6.12
CA LYS A 106 -13.61 12.04 -6.85
C LYS A 106 -13.66 11.71 -8.34
N SER A 107 -12.73 10.90 -8.83
CA SER A 107 -12.66 10.54 -10.26
C SER A 107 -13.84 9.64 -10.67
N ASP A 108 -14.26 9.76 -11.93
CA ASP A 108 -15.36 8.98 -12.46
C ASP A 108 -15.09 7.47 -12.42
N HIS A 109 -13.85 7.05 -12.70
CA HIS A 109 -13.47 5.64 -12.71
C HIS A 109 -13.46 5.04 -11.29
N TYR A 110 -13.02 5.77 -10.27
CA TYR A 110 -13.13 5.33 -8.88
C TYR A 110 -14.60 5.24 -8.45
N GLN A 111 -15.42 6.25 -8.77
CA GLN A 111 -16.84 6.23 -8.45
C GLN A 111 -17.58 5.08 -9.15
N ALA A 112 -17.23 4.78 -10.41
CA ALA A 112 -17.77 3.62 -11.12
C ALA A 112 -17.41 2.30 -10.38
N PHE A 113 -16.14 2.12 -9.99
CA PHE A 113 -15.70 0.97 -9.19
C PHE A 113 -16.48 0.85 -7.87
N VAL A 114 -16.62 1.93 -7.12
CA VAL A 114 -17.33 1.94 -5.84
C VAL A 114 -18.82 1.59 -6.02
N ASN A 115 -19.47 2.13 -7.04
CA ASN A 115 -20.88 1.86 -7.34
C ASN A 115 -21.11 0.40 -7.76
N GLU A 116 -20.18 -0.16 -8.52
CA GLU A 116 -20.32 -1.52 -9.05
C GLU A 116 -20.05 -2.59 -8.00
N VAL A 117 -18.96 -2.47 -7.26
CA VAL A 117 -18.50 -3.51 -6.33
C VAL A 117 -18.33 -3.03 -4.89
N GLY A 118 -18.08 -1.74 -4.67
CA GLY A 118 -17.65 -1.21 -3.38
C GLY A 118 -18.55 -1.62 -2.22
N SER A 119 -19.89 -1.49 -2.34
CA SER A 119 -20.83 -1.83 -1.26
C SER A 119 -20.94 -3.34 -0.99
N LYS A 120 -20.52 -4.17 -1.93
CA LYS A 120 -20.66 -5.64 -1.89
C LYS A 120 -19.45 -6.35 -1.29
N LEU A 121 -18.31 -5.65 -1.15
CA LEU A 121 -17.13 -6.20 -0.49
C LEU A 121 -17.36 -6.32 1.01
N THR A 122 -16.91 -7.42 1.62
CA THR A 122 -17.11 -7.71 3.03
C THR A 122 -15.79 -7.74 3.81
N ASN A 123 -15.84 -7.87 5.14
CA ASN A 123 -14.68 -7.95 6.05
C ASN A 123 -13.58 -6.93 5.72
N ARG A 124 -13.99 -5.70 5.49
CA ARG A 124 -13.10 -4.61 5.10
C ARG A 124 -12.21 -4.21 6.25
N LYS A 125 -10.91 -4.16 5.99
CA LYS A 125 -9.93 -3.58 6.90
C LYS A 125 -9.15 -2.51 6.14
N MET A 126 -9.10 -1.31 6.68
CA MET A 126 -8.15 -0.27 6.30
C MET A 126 -7.02 -0.27 7.33
N TYR A 127 -5.80 -0.21 6.84
CA TYR A 127 -4.59 -0.11 7.67
C TYR A 127 -4.20 1.37 7.77
N ASP A 128 -4.08 1.89 8.99
CA ASP A 128 -3.59 3.26 9.21
C ASP A 128 -2.07 3.28 9.16
N VAL A 129 -1.54 3.33 7.94
CA VAL A 129 -0.10 3.22 7.68
C VAL A 129 0.48 4.48 7.06
N GLN A 130 1.79 4.58 7.13
CA GLN A 130 2.60 5.57 6.42
C GLN A 130 3.75 4.88 5.69
N SER A 131 4.20 5.48 4.58
CA SER A 131 5.38 5.02 3.85
C SER A 131 6.64 5.15 4.70
N VAL A 132 7.52 4.15 4.66
CA VAL A 132 8.88 4.17 5.22
C VAL A 132 9.90 4.09 4.10
N LEU A 133 9.77 3.08 3.23
CA LEU A 133 10.60 2.88 2.04
C LEU A 133 9.70 2.58 0.85
N LEU A 134 9.99 3.19 -0.30
CA LEU A 134 9.33 2.88 -1.56
C LEU A 134 10.40 2.79 -2.64
N PHE A 135 10.57 1.62 -3.25
CA PHE A 135 11.54 1.38 -4.31
C PHE A 135 10.90 0.64 -5.47
N GLU A 136 11.04 1.16 -6.68
CA GLU A 136 10.52 0.59 -7.91
C GLU A 136 11.60 0.50 -8.98
N LYS A 137 11.47 -0.43 -9.91
CA LYS A 137 12.26 -0.42 -11.14
C LYS A 137 12.08 0.92 -11.86
N LYS A 138 13.08 1.31 -12.64
CA LYS A 138 13.03 2.56 -13.43
C LYS A 138 11.85 2.58 -14.40
N ASP A 139 11.62 1.44 -15.06
CA ASP A 139 10.54 1.30 -16.03
C ASP A 139 9.19 1.10 -15.33
N ALA A 140 8.15 1.68 -15.90
CA ALA A 140 6.79 1.51 -15.43
C ALA A 140 6.40 0.03 -15.40
N LEU A 141 5.64 -0.35 -14.37
CA LEU A 141 5.08 -1.69 -14.22
C LEU A 141 3.64 -1.70 -14.75
N SER A 142 3.32 -2.70 -15.58
CA SER A 142 1.95 -2.99 -15.98
C SER A 142 1.79 -4.50 -16.10
N ILE A 143 1.29 -5.12 -15.05
CA ILE A 143 0.93 -6.54 -14.99
C ILE A 143 -0.56 -6.61 -14.69
N ILE A 144 -1.32 -7.24 -15.58
CA ILE A 144 -2.77 -7.39 -15.47
C ILE A 144 -3.12 -8.84 -15.72
N ASN A 145 -3.49 -9.57 -14.68
CA ASN A 145 -3.99 -10.95 -14.74
C ASN A 145 -3.07 -11.90 -15.52
N ASP A 146 -1.74 -11.77 -15.37
CA ASP A 146 -0.78 -12.62 -16.09
C ASP A 146 -0.65 -14.04 -15.51
N GLY A 147 -1.22 -14.28 -14.32
CA GLY A 147 -1.20 -15.56 -13.61
C GLY A 147 0.20 -16.00 -13.14
N LYS A 148 1.19 -15.10 -13.15
CA LYS A 148 2.58 -15.42 -12.80
C LYS A 148 3.13 -14.55 -11.69
N ALA A 149 2.77 -13.27 -11.68
CA ALA A 149 3.29 -12.30 -10.73
C ALA A 149 2.99 -12.72 -9.30
N VAL A 150 3.99 -12.61 -8.45
CA VAL A 150 3.92 -12.96 -7.03
C VAL A 150 4.15 -11.72 -6.18
N VAL A 151 3.30 -11.52 -5.21
CA VAL A 151 3.45 -10.48 -4.19
C VAL A 151 3.64 -11.14 -2.83
N THR A 152 4.60 -10.69 -2.04
CA THR A 152 4.69 -11.07 -0.63
C THR A 152 4.23 -9.92 0.25
N LEU A 153 3.43 -10.23 1.25
CA LEU A 153 3.06 -9.32 2.32
C LEU A 153 3.58 -9.91 3.64
N THR A 154 4.62 -9.28 4.18
CA THR A 154 5.21 -9.67 5.46
C THR A 154 4.84 -8.64 6.52
N GLU A 155 4.27 -9.10 7.63
CA GLU A 155 3.93 -8.31 8.81
C GLU A 155 4.81 -8.75 9.98
N PHE A 156 5.33 -7.78 10.75
CA PHE A 156 6.12 -8.04 11.95
C PHE A 156 6.14 -6.82 12.87
N THR A 157 6.62 -7.04 14.10
CA THR A 157 6.95 -5.98 15.04
C THR A 157 8.47 -5.88 15.18
N VAL A 158 9.01 -4.66 15.17
CA VAL A 158 10.43 -4.36 15.32
C VAL A 158 10.72 -3.97 16.77
N ASP A 159 11.81 -4.43 17.33
CA ASP A 159 12.31 -3.89 18.60
C ASP A 159 12.54 -2.38 18.49
N SER A 160 12.02 -1.61 19.44
CA SER A 160 12.01 -0.15 19.36
C SER A 160 13.40 0.48 19.24
N ASN A 161 14.43 -0.19 19.77
CA ASN A 161 15.82 0.25 19.69
C ASN A 161 16.50 -0.11 18.35
N GLU A 162 15.85 -0.93 17.52
CA GLU A 162 16.40 -1.46 16.28
C GLU A 162 15.68 -0.93 15.01
N ILE A 163 14.74 -0.01 15.18
CA ILE A 163 13.95 0.55 14.07
C ILE A 163 14.85 1.08 12.94
N ASP A 164 15.87 1.87 13.28
CA ASP A 164 16.77 2.47 12.29
C ASP A 164 17.66 1.41 11.62
N THR A 165 18.12 0.42 12.39
CA THR A 165 18.88 -0.72 11.86
C THR A 165 18.05 -1.50 10.85
N VAL A 166 16.82 -1.87 11.22
CA VAL A 166 15.89 -2.63 10.35
C VAL A 166 15.55 -1.82 9.10
N GLN A 167 15.24 -0.52 9.24
CA GLN A 167 14.98 0.37 8.10
C GLN A 167 16.17 0.39 7.14
N ARG A 168 17.37 0.60 7.67
CA ARG A 168 18.59 0.66 6.86
C ARG A 168 18.87 -0.63 6.12
N GLN A 169 18.68 -1.77 6.75
CA GLN A 169 18.91 -3.07 6.12
C GLN A 169 17.92 -3.36 4.99
N TYR A 170 16.60 -3.08 5.19
CA TYR A 170 15.62 -3.17 4.11
C TYR A 170 15.90 -2.19 2.97
N GLN A 171 16.34 -0.97 3.28
CA GLN A 171 16.73 0.01 2.26
C GLN A 171 17.83 -0.55 1.35
N LEU A 172 18.93 -1.03 1.95
CA LEU A 172 20.08 -1.58 1.20
C LEU A 172 19.70 -2.79 0.33
N ASP A 173 18.84 -3.67 0.86
CA ASP A 173 18.39 -4.83 0.11
C ASP A 173 17.49 -4.43 -1.06
N MET A 174 16.51 -3.55 -0.84
CA MET A 174 15.60 -3.09 -1.89
C MET A 174 16.31 -2.28 -2.98
N GLU A 175 17.23 -1.37 -2.61
CA GLU A 175 18.06 -0.62 -3.57
C GLU A 175 18.86 -1.59 -4.47
N ARG A 176 19.46 -2.60 -3.87
CA ARG A 176 20.18 -3.64 -4.61
C ARG A 176 19.23 -4.45 -5.49
N ALA A 177 18.08 -4.90 -4.95
CA ALA A 177 17.14 -5.74 -5.68
C ALA A 177 16.54 -5.02 -6.89
N VAL A 178 16.13 -3.76 -6.77
CA VAL A 178 15.61 -2.99 -7.92
C VAL A 178 16.70 -2.72 -8.97
N ARG A 179 17.97 -2.62 -8.58
CA ARG A 179 19.09 -2.42 -9.50
C ARG A 179 19.48 -3.72 -10.22
N ASP A 180 19.70 -4.79 -9.46
CA ASP A 180 20.46 -5.97 -9.92
C ASP A 180 19.56 -7.18 -10.23
N ASP A 181 18.33 -7.26 -9.70
CA ASP A 181 17.45 -8.40 -9.88
C ASP A 181 16.33 -8.09 -10.88
N ALA A 182 16.43 -8.62 -12.10
CA ALA A 182 15.45 -8.37 -13.15
C ALA A 182 14.02 -8.83 -12.78
N GLY A 183 13.89 -9.87 -11.95
CA GLY A 183 12.61 -10.41 -11.52
C GLY A 183 11.98 -9.65 -10.35
N TYR A 184 12.73 -8.86 -9.60
CA TYR A 184 12.22 -7.98 -8.56
C TYR A 184 11.64 -6.71 -9.21
N LYS A 185 10.38 -6.37 -8.93
CA LYS A 185 9.68 -5.26 -9.58
C LYS A 185 9.56 -4.03 -8.69
N ALA A 186 9.13 -4.23 -7.45
CA ALA A 186 8.99 -3.15 -6.47
C ALA A 186 9.08 -3.70 -5.04
N GLY A 187 9.42 -2.82 -4.10
CA GLY A 187 9.38 -3.08 -2.67
C GLY A 187 8.90 -1.86 -1.90
N TYR A 188 7.95 -2.09 -0.99
CA TYR A 188 7.36 -1.07 -0.15
C TYR A 188 7.44 -1.49 1.31
N VAL A 189 7.96 -0.62 2.16
CA VAL A 189 7.91 -0.77 3.61
C VAL A 189 6.99 0.29 4.17
N LEU A 190 5.98 -0.16 4.88
CA LEU A 190 4.99 0.66 5.56
C LEU A 190 5.06 0.39 7.05
N ARG A 191 4.67 1.37 7.87
CA ARG A 191 4.49 1.17 9.31
C ARG A 191 3.18 1.78 9.80
N GLU A 192 2.61 1.25 10.86
CA GLU A 192 1.44 1.85 11.50
C GLU A 192 1.77 3.23 12.06
N ARG A 193 0.85 4.19 11.92
CA ARG A 193 1.02 5.56 12.44
C ARG A 193 1.01 5.57 13.97
N ASN A 194 0.11 4.80 14.55
CA ASN A 194 -0.10 4.73 16.00
C ASN A 194 0.73 3.64 16.70
N ALA A 195 1.44 2.78 15.94
CA ALA A 195 2.32 1.73 16.43
C ALA A 195 3.58 1.67 15.56
N LYS A 196 4.50 2.62 15.76
CA LYS A 196 5.68 2.83 14.91
C LYS A 196 6.59 1.60 14.75
N ASN A 197 6.47 0.63 15.63
CA ASN A 197 7.21 -0.61 15.59
C ASN A 197 6.49 -1.73 14.81
N ARG A 198 5.23 -1.55 14.40
CA ARG A 198 4.48 -2.52 13.58
C ARG A 198 4.61 -2.21 12.11
N TRP A 199 5.19 -3.14 11.36
CA TRP A 199 5.63 -2.95 9.98
C TRP A 199 5.00 -3.94 9.02
N TYR A 200 4.85 -3.49 7.77
CA TYR A 200 4.38 -4.26 6.63
C TYR A 200 5.37 -4.09 5.48
N VAL A 201 5.85 -5.21 4.95
CA VAL A 201 6.76 -5.23 3.80
C VAL A 201 6.04 -5.91 2.65
N ILE A 202 5.85 -5.16 1.56
CA ILE A 202 5.24 -5.63 0.33
C ILE A 202 6.34 -5.69 -0.73
N GLN A 203 6.51 -6.86 -1.36
CA GLN A 203 7.50 -7.03 -2.42
C GLN A 203 6.84 -7.70 -3.62
N ILE A 204 7.11 -7.18 -4.80
CA ILE A 204 6.50 -7.58 -6.07
C ILE A 204 7.55 -8.24 -6.95
N TYR A 205 7.23 -9.44 -7.45
CA TYR A 205 8.09 -10.25 -8.28
C TYR A 205 7.40 -10.64 -9.57
N SER A 206 8.18 -10.82 -10.66
CA SER A 206 7.65 -11.29 -11.95
C SER A 206 7.01 -12.68 -11.87
N ASP A 207 7.51 -13.53 -10.98
CA ASP A 207 7.08 -14.92 -10.82
C ASP A 207 7.67 -15.57 -9.56
N GLN A 208 7.29 -16.82 -9.31
CA GLN A 208 7.77 -17.61 -8.18
C GLN A 208 9.29 -17.88 -8.23
N ALA A 209 9.88 -17.99 -9.42
CA ALA A 209 11.32 -18.23 -9.55
C ALA A 209 12.11 -16.98 -9.13
N ALA A 210 11.60 -15.79 -9.48
CA ALA A 210 12.18 -14.51 -9.06
C ALA A 210 12.12 -14.33 -7.53
N LEU A 211 10.99 -14.65 -6.90
CA LEU A 211 10.87 -14.68 -5.43
C LEU A 211 11.92 -15.62 -4.82
N THR A 212 11.98 -16.86 -5.31
CA THR A 212 12.93 -17.87 -4.79
C THR A 212 14.38 -17.41 -4.96
N LYS A 213 14.72 -16.83 -6.10
CA LYS A 213 16.06 -16.29 -6.37
C LYS A 213 16.42 -15.14 -5.41
N HIS A 214 15.49 -14.20 -5.19
CA HIS A 214 15.70 -13.09 -4.26
C HIS A 214 15.95 -13.58 -2.83
N LEU A 215 15.09 -14.44 -2.29
CA LEU A 215 15.22 -14.99 -0.93
C LEU A 215 16.51 -15.78 -0.73
N ASN A 216 17.04 -16.39 -1.80
CA ASN A 216 18.31 -17.13 -1.77
C ASN A 216 19.53 -16.26 -2.10
N SER A 217 19.35 -14.99 -2.44
CA SER A 217 20.47 -14.09 -2.77
C SER A 217 21.36 -13.83 -1.56
N PRO A 218 22.68 -13.66 -1.76
CA PRO A 218 23.60 -13.32 -0.67
C PRO A 218 23.19 -12.04 0.06
N GLY A 219 22.67 -11.03 -0.65
CA GLY A 219 22.25 -9.77 -0.07
C GLY A 219 21.05 -9.91 0.86
N TYR A 220 19.98 -10.62 0.43
CA TYR A 220 18.83 -10.88 1.28
C TYR A 220 19.22 -11.70 2.53
N ARG A 221 20.02 -12.75 2.36
CA ARG A 221 20.51 -13.57 3.49
C ARG A 221 21.35 -12.75 4.47
N PHE A 222 22.22 -11.88 3.96
CA PHE A 222 22.98 -10.97 4.79
C PHE A 222 22.06 -10.02 5.56
N MET A 223 21.12 -9.35 4.89
CA MET A 223 20.12 -8.50 5.54
C MET A 223 19.43 -9.27 6.68
N MET A 224 18.86 -10.45 6.40
CA MET A 224 18.16 -11.23 7.41
C MET A 224 19.06 -11.64 8.58
N SER A 225 20.32 -11.96 8.34
CA SER A 225 21.28 -12.28 9.42
C SER A 225 21.50 -11.10 10.38
N GLN A 226 21.33 -9.87 9.91
CA GLN A 226 21.51 -8.66 10.73
C GLN A 226 20.24 -8.31 11.53
N ILE A 227 19.04 -8.62 11.03
CA ILE A 227 17.80 -8.09 11.60
C ILE A 227 16.85 -9.16 12.18
N GLN A 228 16.99 -10.43 11.83
CA GLN A 228 16.03 -11.46 12.24
C GLN A 228 15.79 -11.53 13.76
N GLY A 229 16.82 -11.25 14.56
CA GLY A 229 16.74 -11.23 16.03
C GLY A 229 15.93 -10.04 16.58
N SER A 230 15.74 -8.98 15.78
CA SER A 230 15.00 -7.77 16.14
C SER A 230 13.55 -7.80 15.66
N LEU A 231 13.15 -8.87 14.97
CA LEU A 231 11.80 -9.03 14.42
C LEU A 231 10.99 -10.00 15.26
N GLN A 232 9.74 -9.63 15.61
CA GLN A 232 8.83 -10.44 16.40
C GLN A 232 7.51 -10.66 15.65
N GLY A 233 6.90 -11.84 15.83
CA GLY A 233 5.58 -12.16 15.26
C GLY A 233 5.56 -12.13 13.73
N VAL A 234 6.67 -12.50 13.09
CA VAL A 234 6.81 -12.47 11.62
C VAL A 234 5.82 -13.41 10.96
N THR A 235 4.98 -12.86 10.11
CA THR A 235 4.06 -13.63 9.27
C THR A 235 4.17 -13.16 7.83
N THR A 236 4.24 -14.10 6.88
CA THR A 236 4.31 -13.79 5.45
C THR A 236 3.16 -14.46 4.71
N LYS A 237 2.39 -13.68 3.98
CA LYS A 237 1.42 -14.17 3.01
C LYS A 237 2.04 -14.10 1.62
N VAL A 238 1.87 -15.17 0.85
CA VAL A 238 2.17 -15.18 -0.59
C VAL A 238 0.86 -14.91 -1.31
N LEU A 239 0.87 -13.94 -2.19
CA LEU A 239 -0.28 -13.48 -2.95
C LEU A 239 -0.02 -13.66 -4.43
N ASP A 240 -1.05 -13.99 -5.18
CA ASP A 240 -1.03 -13.95 -6.64
C ASP A 240 -1.39 -12.51 -7.08
N GLY A 241 -0.54 -11.91 -7.91
CA GLY A 241 -0.71 -10.54 -8.37
C GLY A 241 -1.78 -10.45 -9.47
N ASP A 242 -2.85 -9.68 -9.22
CA ASP A 242 -3.93 -9.50 -10.17
C ASP A 242 -3.71 -8.27 -11.06
N ILE A 243 -3.53 -7.10 -10.45
CA ILE A 243 -3.33 -5.83 -11.13
C ILE A 243 -2.21 -5.09 -10.42
N LEU A 244 -1.06 -4.97 -11.06
CA LEU A 244 0.14 -4.34 -10.49
C LEU A 244 0.62 -3.28 -11.47
N VAL A 245 0.37 -2.00 -11.15
CA VAL A 245 0.65 -0.88 -12.05
C VAL A 245 1.34 0.25 -11.30
N ASN A 246 2.37 0.83 -11.91
CA ASN A 246 3.05 2.03 -11.40
C ASN A 246 3.72 2.81 -12.54
N HIS A 247 4.14 4.03 -12.26
CA HIS A 247 4.89 4.85 -13.22
C HIS A 247 6.38 4.50 -13.26
N GLY A 248 6.86 3.70 -12.33
CA GLY A 248 8.28 3.35 -12.18
C GLY A 248 9.14 4.46 -11.59
N GLY A 249 10.35 4.09 -11.22
CA GLY A 249 11.37 5.04 -10.76
C GLY A 249 11.16 5.60 -9.35
N GLN A 250 10.17 5.14 -8.60
CA GLN A 250 9.98 5.56 -7.21
C GLN A 250 11.20 5.17 -6.38
N SER A 251 11.74 6.16 -5.65
CA SER A 251 12.82 5.98 -4.68
C SER A 251 12.58 6.94 -3.52
N PHE A 252 12.07 6.41 -2.41
CA PHE A 252 11.76 7.19 -1.23
C PHE A 252 12.26 6.49 0.03
N VAL A 253 12.88 7.26 0.91
CA VAL A 253 13.31 6.85 2.25
C VAL A 253 12.78 7.89 3.23
N ARG A 254 11.99 7.44 4.21
CA ARG A 254 11.55 8.32 5.30
C ARG A 254 12.73 8.64 6.21
N PRO A 255 12.96 9.92 6.51
CA PRO A 255 13.97 10.34 7.47
C PRO A 255 13.75 9.76 8.87
#